data_3b3fb4b201687c9fb574684de2920899
#
_entry.id   3b3fb4b201687c9fb574684de2920899
#
_cell.length_a   1.000
_cell.length_b   1.000
_cell.length_c   1.000
_cell.angle_alpha   90.00
_cell.angle_beta   90.00
_cell.angle_gamma   90.00
#
_symmetry.space_group_name_H-M   'P 1'
#
loop_
_entity.id
_entity.type
_entity.pdbx_description
1 polymer ?
#
loop_
_entity_poly.entity_id
_entity_poly.type
_entity_poly.pdbx_seq_one_letter_code
_entity_poly.pdbx_strand_id
1 'polypeptide(L)'
;MRRYFTLIATFMFAICAYAAPKTYDLNSPDGKLNVSVKAGEELAYSLVYDGDILLENSPVAMFLTDGTVFGGAQKPVKATRRSVDQAIPTAIYKKSEVKDNFNELTLKFKKFSIVFRAYDEGMAYRFISNVKKPFMVERELAQFAFPEDWNMWVPYVCQRTESLESQMWNSFENRYEYVPLSAWNKERYGFLPLMVDAPKGRKVVITEADLMDYPGMYLYNGNGDSVLESHFAAYPKTLEQGGHNNLEMIVKTREPYIAKYEADASFPWRIVSVSENDVQMADNDMVYRLAAPAD
;
A
#
# COMPACT_ATOMS: atom_id res chain seq x y z
N MET A 1 -65.01 31.63 -19.05
CA MET A 1 -63.58 31.87 -19.31
C MET A 1 -62.79 31.18 -18.16
N ARG A 2 -62.19 30.00 -18.40
CA ARG A 2 -61.34 29.27 -17.44
C ARG A 2 -59.89 29.62 -17.75
N ARG A 3 -59.20 30.25 -16.78
CA ARG A 3 -57.77 30.60 -16.88
C ARG A 3 -56.98 29.37 -16.36
N TYR A 4 -56.17 28.72 -17.23
CA TYR A 4 -55.19 27.69 -16.85
C TYR A 4 -53.90 28.38 -16.41
N PHE A 5 -53.51 28.24 -15.16
CA PHE A 5 -52.19 28.60 -14.65
C PHE A 5 -51.23 27.41 -14.92
N THR A 6 -50.29 27.61 -15.81
CA THR A 6 -49.22 26.64 -16.06
C THR A 6 -48.09 26.92 -15.07
N LEU A 7 -47.88 26.00 -14.13
CA LEU A 7 -46.75 26.05 -13.18
C LEU A 7 -45.51 25.46 -13.87
N ILE A 8 -44.55 26.31 -14.20
CA ILE A 8 -43.23 25.89 -14.71
C ILE A 8 -42.35 25.56 -13.49
N ALA A 9 -42.14 24.29 -13.20
CA ALA A 9 -41.17 23.84 -12.19
C ALA A 9 -39.78 23.86 -12.81
N THR A 10 -38.97 24.82 -12.43
CA THR A 10 -37.56 24.92 -12.82
C THR A 10 -36.76 23.92 -11.96
N PHE A 11 -36.38 22.79 -12.54
CA PHE A 11 -35.47 21.85 -11.93
C PHE A 11 -34.06 22.44 -11.99
N MET A 12 -33.55 22.90 -10.84
CA MET A 12 -32.17 23.33 -10.69
C MET A 12 -31.32 22.06 -10.53
N PHE A 13 -30.69 21.62 -11.63
CA PHE A 13 -29.62 20.59 -11.56
C PHE A 13 -28.41 21.23 -10.88
N ALA A 14 -28.15 20.85 -9.63
CA ALA A 14 -26.86 21.14 -8.98
C ALA A 14 -25.79 20.30 -9.70
N ILE A 15 -25.09 20.92 -10.64
CA ILE A 15 -23.88 20.35 -11.23
C ILE A 15 -22.83 20.40 -10.11
N CYS A 16 -22.60 19.25 -9.44
CA CYS A 16 -21.37 19.06 -8.64
C CYS A 16 -20.21 19.19 -9.63
N ALA A 17 -19.55 20.32 -9.64
CA ALA A 17 -18.30 20.52 -10.36
C ALA A 17 -17.23 19.61 -9.74
N TYR A 18 -17.12 18.38 -10.22
CA TYR A 18 -15.97 17.53 -9.93
C TYR A 18 -14.75 18.24 -10.50
N ALA A 19 -13.88 18.61 -9.61
CA ALA A 19 -12.65 19.27 -10.02
C ALA A 19 -11.77 18.25 -10.73
N ALA A 20 -11.34 18.59 -11.95
CA ALA A 20 -10.47 17.73 -12.76
C ALA A 20 -9.30 17.14 -11.92
N PRO A 21 -8.99 15.85 -12.08
CA PRO A 21 -7.89 15.22 -11.37
C PRO A 21 -6.57 15.89 -11.72
N LYS A 22 -5.66 15.98 -10.75
CA LYS A 22 -4.32 16.52 -10.96
C LYS A 22 -3.29 15.42 -10.79
N THR A 23 -2.39 15.32 -11.76
CA THR A 23 -1.28 14.37 -11.74
C THR A 23 -0.01 15.05 -11.23
N TYR A 24 0.79 14.31 -10.48
CA TYR A 24 2.07 14.72 -9.93
C TYR A 24 3.10 13.64 -10.24
N ASP A 25 4.05 13.94 -11.10
CA ASP A 25 5.11 13.00 -11.48
C ASP A 25 6.30 13.09 -10.52
N LEU A 26 6.92 11.96 -10.23
CA LEU A 26 8.10 11.80 -9.41
C LEU A 26 9.05 10.81 -10.07
N ASN A 27 10.23 11.27 -10.48
CA ASN A 27 11.25 10.41 -11.08
C ASN A 27 12.26 9.93 -10.04
N SER A 28 12.86 8.75 -10.28
CA SER A 28 14.08 8.34 -9.58
C SER A 28 15.26 9.27 -9.88
N PRO A 29 16.34 9.23 -9.08
CA PRO A 29 17.55 10.02 -9.36
C PRO A 29 18.17 9.76 -10.73
N ASP A 30 18.18 8.51 -11.21
CA ASP A 30 18.68 8.13 -12.53
C ASP A 30 17.68 8.39 -13.68
N GLY A 31 16.42 8.73 -13.34
CA GLY A 31 15.36 9.03 -14.28
C GLY A 31 14.68 7.84 -14.95
N LYS A 32 15.09 6.60 -14.66
CA LYS A 32 14.48 5.39 -15.27
C LYS A 32 13.10 5.08 -14.70
N LEU A 33 12.89 5.35 -13.40
CA LEU A 33 11.63 5.08 -12.73
C LEU A 33 10.80 6.36 -12.63
N ASN A 34 9.52 6.28 -13.01
CA ASN A 34 8.55 7.36 -12.86
C ASN A 34 7.33 6.86 -12.08
N VAL A 35 6.96 7.61 -11.04
CA VAL A 35 5.72 7.44 -10.29
C VAL A 35 4.79 8.60 -10.63
N SER A 36 3.66 8.31 -11.27
CA SER A 36 2.60 9.29 -11.53
C SER A 36 1.51 9.16 -10.47
N VAL A 37 1.34 10.18 -9.63
CA VAL A 37 0.33 10.23 -8.57
C VAL A 37 -0.84 11.09 -9.00
N LYS A 38 -2.03 10.48 -9.12
CA LYS A 38 -3.29 11.15 -9.46
C LYS A 38 -4.07 11.46 -8.18
N ALA A 39 -4.51 12.72 -8.03
CA ALA A 39 -5.37 13.14 -6.92
C ALA A 39 -6.54 13.98 -7.45
N GLY A 40 -7.76 13.71 -6.99
CA GLY A 40 -8.98 14.39 -7.43
C GLY A 40 -10.21 13.54 -7.16
N GLU A 41 -10.61 12.69 -8.09
CA GLU A 41 -11.72 11.75 -7.91
C GLU A 41 -11.34 10.59 -6.98
N GLU A 42 -10.10 10.16 -7.07
CA GLU A 42 -9.45 9.18 -6.20
C GLU A 42 -7.98 9.57 -5.99
N LEU A 43 -7.33 8.95 -5.02
CA LEU A 43 -5.89 8.99 -4.85
C LEU A 43 -5.34 7.65 -5.35
N ALA A 44 -4.58 7.71 -6.46
CA ALA A 44 -4.03 6.53 -7.10
C ALA A 44 -2.63 6.82 -7.64
N TYR A 45 -1.86 5.78 -7.92
CA TYR A 45 -0.55 5.91 -8.54
C TYR A 45 -0.38 4.93 -9.70
N SER A 46 0.55 5.26 -10.58
CA SER A 46 1.05 4.38 -11.63
C SER A 46 2.58 4.35 -11.56
N LEU A 47 3.18 3.27 -12.02
CA LEU A 47 4.63 3.05 -12.00
C LEU A 47 5.12 2.66 -13.40
N VAL A 48 6.08 3.41 -13.91
CA VAL A 48 6.77 3.15 -15.17
C VAL A 48 8.26 2.96 -14.88
N TYR A 49 8.89 1.98 -15.50
CA TYR A 49 10.33 1.76 -15.42
C TYR A 49 10.92 1.57 -16.81
N ASP A 50 11.86 2.43 -17.20
CA ASP A 50 12.53 2.43 -18.49
C ASP A 50 11.54 2.33 -19.68
N GLY A 51 10.44 3.11 -19.59
CA GLY A 51 9.37 3.17 -20.58
C GLY A 51 8.32 2.07 -20.52
N ASP A 52 8.51 1.01 -19.73
CA ASP A 52 7.51 -0.04 -19.56
C ASP A 52 6.61 0.25 -18.35
N ILE A 53 5.30 0.10 -18.53
CA ILE A 53 4.32 0.21 -17.44
C ILE A 53 4.42 -1.03 -16.56
N LEU A 54 4.71 -0.84 -15.27
CA LEU A 54 4.75 -1.92 -14.28
C LEU A 54 3.49 -1.98 -13.42
N LEU A 55 2.94 -0.81 -13.05
CA LEU A 55 1.65 -0.70 -12.39
C LEU A 55 0.83 0.42 -13.06
N GLU A 56 -0.43 0.14 -13.30
CA GLU A 56 -1.41 1.11 -13.77
C GLU A 56 -2.12 1.77 -12.58
N ASN A 57 -3.18 2.52 -12.84
CA ASN A 57 -3.97 3.22 -11.83
C ASN A 57 -4.27 2.37 -10.58
N SER A 58 -3.42 2.42 -9.59
CA SER A 58 -3.45 1.64 -8.34
C SER A 58 -3.98 2.53 -7.21
N PRO A 59 -5.26 2.44 -6.83
CA PRO A 59 -5.86 3.23 -5.76
C PRO A 59 -5.26 2.95 -4.40
N VAL A 60 -5.16 4.02 -3.58
CA VAL A 60 -4.73 3.95 -2.19
C VAL A 60 -5.65 4.79 -1.31
N ALA A 61 -6.07 4.24 -0.18
CA ALA A 61 -6.90 4.95 0.79
C ALA A 61 -6.79 4.34 2.19
N MET A 62 -7.09 5.13 3.21
CA MET A 62 -7.23 4.67 4.58
C MET A 62 -8.55 5.18 5.14
N PHE A 63 -9.31 4.30 5.75
CA PHE A 63 -10.65 4.59 6.27
C PHE A 63 -10.61 4.55 7.79
N LEU A 64 -11.07 5.63 8.42
CA LEU A 64 -11.17 5.71 9.87
C LEU A 64 -12.59 5.37 10.32
N THR A 65 -12.73 4.86 11.54
CA THR A 65 -14.03 4.46 12.10
C THR A 65 -15.02 5.62 12.27
N ASP A 66 -14.56 6.88 12.25
CA ASP A 66 -15.41 8.08 12.30
C ASP A 66 -15.89 8.55 10.91
N GLY A 67 -15.67 7.74 9.86
CA GLY A 67 -16.01 8.06 8.48
C GLY A 67 -15.00 8.98 7.77
N THR A 68 -13.90 9.38 8.43
CA THR A 68 -12.82 10.11 7.77
C THR A 68 -12.08 9.19 6.80
N VAL A 69 -11.77 9.69 5.61
CA VAL A 69 -10.98 8.96 4.59
C VAL A 69 -9.70 9.74 4.31
N PHE A 70 -8.55 9.06 4.35
CA PHE A 70 -7.29 9.54 3.80
C PHE A 70 -7.20 8.99 2.37
N GLY A 71 -7.19 9.85 1.36
CA GLY A 71 -7.38 9.50 -0.05
C GLY A 71 -8.78 9.85 -0.56
N GLY A 72 -9.28 9.09 -1.56
CA GLY A 72 -10.58 9.36 -2.17
C GLY A 72 -10.64 10.69 -2.93
N ALA A 73 -11.86 11.24 -3.08
CA ALA A 73 -12.13 12.44 -3.88
C ALA A 73 -11.69 13.73 -3.18
N GLN A 74 -10.37 13.90 -2.97
CA GLN A 74 -9.77 15.05 -2.29
C GLN A 74 -8.66 15.68 -3.10
N LYS A 75 -8.47 17.01 -2.93
CA LYS A 75 -7.34 17.74 -3.50
C LYS A 75 -6.30 18.04 -2.42
N PRO A 76 -5.01 17.85 -2.70
CA PRO A 76 -3.97 18.30 -1.78
C PRO A 76 -3.96 19.82 -1.67
N VAL A 77 -3.78 20.32 -0.46
CA VAL A 77 -3.63 21.77 -0.17
C VAL A 77 -2.21 22.24 -0.50
N LYS A 78 -1.24 21.34 -0.51
CA LYS A 78 0.16 21.64 -0.85
C LYS A 78 0.85 20.38 -1.40
N ALA A 79 1.71 20.59 -2.40
CA ALA A 79 2.65 19.58 -2.89
C ALA A 79 4.08 20.10 -2.66
N THR A 80 4.94 19.28 -2.06
CA THR A 80 6.37 19.61 -1.86
C THR A 80 7.23 18.50 -2.40
N ARG A 81 8.43 18.85 -2.86
CA ARG A 81 9.43 17.92 -3.36
C ARG A 81 10.77 18.17 -2.67
N ARG A 82 11.53 17.12 -2.50
CA ARG A 82 12.94 17.19 -2.09
C ARG A 82 13.72 16.04 -2.71
N SER A 83 15.03 16.20 -2.80
CA SER A 83 15.97 15.13 -3.14
C SER A 83 16.89 14.89 -1.97
N VAL A 84 17.27 13.65 -1.76
CA VAL A 84 18.20 13.21 -0.73
C VAL A 84 19.27 12.36 -1.39
N ASP A 85 20.52 12.60 -1.08
CA ASP A 85 21.66 11.77 -1.48
C ASP A 85 22.62 11.70 -0.27
N GLN A 86 22.52 10.59 0.46
CA GLN A 86 23.27 10.35 1.69
C GLN A 86 23.67 8.89 1.80
N ALA A 87 24.54 8.59 2.76
CA ALA A 87 24.91 7.23 3.13
C ALA A 87 24.45 6.95 4.56
N ILE A 88 23.91 5.74 4.75
CA ILE A 88 23.51 5.23 6.07
C ILE A 88 24.57 4.23 6.50
N PRO A 89 25.38 4.55 7.54
CA PRO A 89 26.30 3.57 8.10
C PRO A 89 25.51 2.45 8.80
N THR A 90 25.96 1.22 8.64
CA THR A 90 25.28 0.06 9.20
C THR A 90 26.13 -0.61 10.26
N ALA A 91 25.51 -1.06 11.35
CA ALA A 91 26.21 -1.80 12.40
C ALA A 91 26.22 -3.31 12.10
N ILE A 92 25.06 -3.88 11.71
CA ILE A 92 24.89 -5.31 11.42
C ILE A 92 24.03 -5.42 10.17
N TYR A 93 24.67 -5.54 9.01
CA TYR A 93 24.00 -5.70 7.74
C TYR A 93 24.95 -6.33 6.71
N LYS A 94 24.43 -6.71 5.53
CA LYS A 94 25.23 -7.26 4.42
C LYS A 94 26.23 -6.27 3.79
N LYS A 95 26.08 -4.97 4.06
CA LYS A 95 26.94 -3.86 3.60
C LYS A 95 27.34 -3.03 4.80
N SER A 96 28.52 -2.44 4.81
CA SER A 96 28.98 -1.50 5.85
C SER A 96 28.35 -0.12 5.76
N GLU A 97 27.81 0.19 4.59
CA GLU A 97 27.13 1.44 4.28
C GLU A 97 26.07 1.19 3.20
N VAL A 98 24.90 1.81 3.35
CA VAL A 98 23.81 1.77 2.38
C VAL A 98 23.61 3.17 1.80
N LYS A 99 23.68 3.28 0.47
CA LYS A 99 23.38 4.54 -0.23
C LYS A 99 21.88 4.81 -0.16
N ASP A 100 21.47 5.95 0.41
CA ASP A 100 20.09 6.41 0.50
C ASP A 100 19.89 7.62 -0.42
N ASN A 101 19.62 7.33 -1.70
CA ASN A 101 19.46 8.33 -2.75
C ASN A 101 18.05 8.23 -3.35
N PHE A 102 17.23 9.26 -3.17
CA PHE A 102 15.85 9.28 -3.63
C PHE A 102 15.33 10.69 -3.90
N ASN A 103 14.30 10.76 -4.72
CA ASN A 103 13.42 11.91 -4.82
C ASN A 103 12.12 11.66 -4.05
N GLU A 104 11.60 12.69 -3.37
CA GLU A 104 10.40 12.59 -2.54
C GLU A 104 9.34 13.61 -2.98
N LEU A 105 8.10 13.15 -3.07
CA LEU A 105 6.90 13.96 -3.24
C LEU A 105 6.01 13.80 -2.00
N THR A 106 5.71 14.91 -1.33
CA THR A 106 4.72 14.95 -0.26
C THR A 106 3.48 15.73 -0.73
N LEU A 107 2.33 15.06 -0.75
CA LEU A 107 1.03 15.68 -0.96
C LEU A 107 0.35 15.87 0.39
N LYS A 108 0.18 17.13 0.81
CA LYS A 108 -0.49 17.47 2.07
C LYS A 108 -1.96 17.74 1.84
N PHE A 109 -2.79 17.06 2.62
CA PHE A 109 -4.23 17.28 2.71
C PHE A 109 -4.60 17.88 4.08
N LYS A 110 -5.87 18.14 4.32
CA LYS A 110 -6.32 18.78 5.58
C LYS A 110 -6.04 17.92 6.82
N LYS A 111 -6.33 16.60 6.75
CA LYS A 111 -6.22 15.68 7.89
C LYS A 111 -5.05 14.70 7.79
N PHE A 112 -4.37 14.64 6.64
CA PHE A 112 -3.28 13.70 6.39
C PHE A 112 -2.31 14.25 5.37
N SER A 113 -1.19 13.59 5.22
CA SER A 113 -0.28 13.69 4.09
C SER A 113 -0.03 12.30 3.52
N ILE A 114 0.31 12.22 2.24
CA ILE A 114 0.90 11.01 1.67
C ILE A 114 2.27 11.36 1.12
N VAL A 115 3.25 10.52 1.39
CA VAL A 115 4.64 10.68 0.96
C VAL A 115 4.96 9.57 -0.01
N PHE A 116 5.48 9.93 -1.18
CA PHE A 116 6.06 9.01 -2.15
C PHE A 116 7.57 9.24 -2.24
N ARG A 117 8.34 8.15 -2.27
CA ARG A 117 9.77 8.17 -2.57
C ARG A 117 10.04 7.34 -3.80
N ALA A 118 10.83 7.87 -4.73
CA ALA A 118 11.33 7.17 -5.90
C ALA A 118 12.83 6.97 -5.77
N TYR A 119 13.26 5.73 -5.73
CA TYR A 119 14.63 5.24 -5.79
C TYR A 119 14.92 4.69 -7.18
N ASP A 120 16.19 4.48 -7.52
CA ASP A 120 16.56 3.86 -8.81
C ASP A 120 16.08 2.39 -8.89
N GLU A 121 15.90 1.73 -7.75
CA GLU A 121 15.45 0.34 -7.63
C GLU A 121 14.02 0.15 -7.06
N GLY A 122 13.17 1.18 -7.16
CA GLY A 122 11.76 1.05 -6.77
C GLY A 122 11.14 2.31 -6.21
N MET A 123 9.91 2.18 -5.76
CA MET A 123 9.16 3.24 -5.10
C MET A 123 8.62 2.78 -3.75
N ALA A 124 8.34 3.74 -2.87
CA ALA A 124 7.59 3.50 -1.65
C ALA A 124 6.62 4.64 -1.38
N TYR A 125 5.49 4.33 -0.71
CA TYR A 125 4.63 5.37 -0.17
C TYR A 125 4.18 5.05 1.26
N ARG A 126 3.81 6.09 2.01
CA ARG A 126 3.17 5.98 3.32
C ARG A 126 2.18 7.11 3.56
N PHE A 127 1.15 6.83 4.33
CA PHE A 127 0.32 7.87 4.92
C PHE A 127 0.96 8.44 6.19
N ILE A 128 0.66 9.71 6.47
CA ILE A 128 0.98 10.39 7.73
C ILE A 128 -0.27 11.11 8.18
N SER A 129 -0.79 10.78 9.37
CA SER A 129 -1.94 11.46 9.96
C SER A 129 -1.55 12.82 10.52
N ASN A 130 -2.44 13.81 10.36
CA ASN A 130 -2.39 15.10 11.04
C ASN A 130 -3.55 15.25 12.05
N VAL A 131 -4.20 14.16 12.42
CA VAL A 131 -5.32 14.12 13.38
C VAL A 131 -4.77 14.29 14.79
N LYS A 132 -5.31 15.26 15.55
CA LYS A 132 -4.79 15.65 16.88
C LYS A 132 -5.59 15.05 18.05
N LYS A 133 -6.45 14.09 17.80
CA LYS A 133 -7.27 13.37 18.78
C LYS A 133 -7.16 11.87 18.54
N PRO A 134 -7.52 11.03 19.52
CA PRO A 134 -7.57 9.59 19.32
C PRO A 134 -8.39 9.20 18.09
N PHE A 135 -7.90 8.25 17.32
CA PHE A 135 -8.59 7.71 16.14
C PHE A 135 -8.27 6.24 15.94
N MET A 136 -9.13 5.55 15.20
CA MET A 136 -8.97 4.16 14.85
C MET A 136 -9.05 4.01 13.34
N VAL A 137 -8.17 3.17 12.79
CA VAL A 137 -8.16 2.78 11.38
C VAL A 137 -9.05 1.56 11.22
N GLU A 138 -10.14 1.70 10.47
CA GLU A 138 -11.05 0.60 10.16
C GLU A 138 -10.42 -0.36 9.14
N ARG A 139 -9.89 0.20 8.05
CA ARG A 139 -9.24 -0.56 6.96
C ARG A 139 -8.32 0.34 6.13
N GLU A 140 -7.38 -0.29 5.44
CA GLU A 140 -6.53 0.34 4.43
C GLU A 140 -6.76 -0.34 3.07
N LEU A 141 -6.79 0.46 2.00
CA LEU A 141 -6.76 0.02 0.62
C LEU A 141 -5.38 0.33 0.05
N ALA A 142 -4.65 -0.68 -0.32
CA ALA A 142 -3.45 -0.60 -1.15
C ALA A 142 -3.63 -1.57 -2.31
N GLN A 143 -3.80 -1.03 -3.52
CA GLN A 143 -3.89 -1.85 -4.73
C GLN A 143 -2.58 -1.81 -5.52
N PHE A 144 -2.34 -2.91 -6.24
CA PHE A 144 -1.22 -3.10 -7.15
C PHE A 144 -1.79 -3.68 -8.45
N ALA A 145 -2.12 -2.79 -9.39
CA ALA A 145 -2.76 -3.15 -10.66
C ALA A 145 -1.69 -3.33 -11.74
N PHE A 146 -1.41 -4.57 -12.10
CA PHE A 146 -0.49 -4.91 -13.18
C PHE A 146 -1.17 -4.76 -14.55
N PRO A 147 -0.46 -4.32 -15.60
CA PRO A 147 -1.08 -4.10 -16.92
C PRO A 147 -1.45 -5.39 -17.64
N GLU A 148 -0.83 -6.51 -17.28
CA GLU A 148 -1.04 -7.81 -17.90
C GLU A 148 -1.04 -8.94 -16.86
N ASP A 149 -1.49 -10.11 -17.25
CA ASP A 149 -1.51 -11.32 -16.41
C ASP A 149 -0.13 -11.99 -16.35
N TRP A 150 0.79 -11.35 -15.61
CA TRP A 150 2.13 -11.87 -15.42
C TRP A 150 2.19 -12.99 -14.38
N ASN A 151 3.23 -13.81 -14.44
CA ASN A 151 3.48 -14.81 -13.42
C ASN A 151 4.03 -14.18 -12.14
N MET A 152 3.67 -14.76 -11.01
CA MET A 152 4.14 -14.35 -9.70
C MET A 152 4.66 -15.52 -8.87
N TRP A 153 5.57 -15.21 -7.97
CA TRP A 153 5.97 -16.06 -6.86
C TRP A 153 5.20 -15.63 -5.63
N VAL A 154 4.19 -16.41 -5.25
CA VAL A 154 3.30 -16.08 -4.13
C VAL A 154 3.51 -17.04 -2.95
N PRO A 155 3.82 -16.52 -1.75
CA PRO A 155 3.84 -17.31 -0.53
C PRO A 155 2.45 -17.31 0.08
N TYR A 156 1.64 -18.32 -0.25
CA TYR A 156 0.31 -18.45 0.36
C TYR A 156 0.42 -18.81 1.84
N VAL A 157 -0.45 -18.22 2.66
CA VAL A 157 -0.63 -18.63 4.05
C VAL A 157 -1.00 -20.12 4.10
N CYS A 158 -0.44 -20.89 5.02
CA CYS A 158 -0.84 -22.29 5.21
C CYS A 158 -2.32 -22.34 5.57
N GLN A 159 -3.11 -23.05 4.75
CA GLN A 159 -4.52 -23.25 5.03
C GLN A 159 -4.68 -24.18 6.23
N ARG A 160 -5.09 -23.64 7.36
CA ARG A 160 -5.34 -24.40 8.59
C ARG A 160 -6.79 -24.32 9.07
N THR A 161 -7.65 -23.57 8.36
CA THR A 161 -8.96 -23.18 8.88
C THR A 161 -10.00 -23.00 7.77
N GLU A 162 -11.25 -22.87 8.19
CA GLU A 162 -12.45 -22.82 7.34
C GLU A 162 -12.72 -21.44 6.71
N SER A 163 -11.97 -20.39 7.04
CA SER A 163 -12.19 -19.04 6.51
C SER A 163 -10.90 -18.29 6.24
N LEU A 164 -10.94 -17.31 5.32
CA LEU A 164 -9.84 -16.41 5.04
C LEU A 164 -9.38 -15.63 6.30
N GLU A 165 -10.33 -15.12 7.09
CA GLU A 165 -10.02 -14.35 8.30
C GLU A 165 -9.19 -15.15 9.31
N SER A 166 -9.49 -16.44 9.47
CA SER A 166 -8.78 -17.32 10.38
C SER A 166 -7.35 -17.64 9.95
N GLN A 167 -6.95 -17.30 8.73
CA GLN A 167 -5.57 -17.42 8.25
C GLN A 167 -4.65 -16.30 8.75
N MET A 168 -5.21 -15.21 9.29
CA MET A 168 -4.45 -14.02 9.69
C MET A 168 -3.73 -14.14 11.05
N TRP A 169 -3.29 -15.33 11.45
CA TRP A 169 -2.50 -15.57 12.66
C TRP A 169 -1.34 -16.54 12.44
N ASN A 170 -0.95 -16.78 11.23
CA ASN A 170 -0.02 -17.83 10.86
C ASN A 170 1.46 -17.42 11.03
N SER A 171 2.33 -18.39 11.25
CA SER A 171 3.75 -18.22 10.96
C SER A 171 3.92 -18.05 9.45
N PHE A 172 4.59 -17.02 8.99
CA PHE A 172 4.81 -16.74 7.56
C PHE A 172 5.82 -17.73 6.96
N GLU A 173 5.55 -19.02 7.08
CA GLU A 173 6.40 -20.10 6.60
C GLU A 173 5.62 -20.96 5.62
N ASN A 174 5.92 -20.84 4.33
CA ASN A 174 5.41 -21.72 3.30
C ASN A 174 6.31 -21.68 2.07
N ARG A 175 6.12 -22.64 1.17
CA ARG A 175 6.77 -22.64 -0.14
C ARG A 175 6.08 -21.59 -1.04
N TYR A 176 6.88 -20.91 -1.85
CA TYR A 176 6.36 -20.06 -2.90
C TYR A 176 5.77 -20.91 -4.04
N GLU A 177 4.60 -20.54 -4.50
CA GLU A 177 3.98 -21.08 -5.71
C GLU A 177 4.21 -20.15 -6.88
N TYR A 178 4.49 -20.69 -8.07
CA TYR A 178 4.70 -19.91 -9.29
C TYR A 178 3.48 -20.06 -10.19
N VAL A 179 2.66 -19.02 -10.27
CA VAL A 179 1.38 -19.01 -10.98
C VAL A 179 1.11 -17.65 -11.62
N PRO A 180 0.26 -17.57 -12.68
CA PRO A 180 -0.23 -16.28 -13.17
C PRO A 180 -1.03 -15.53 -12.09
N LEU A 181 -1.06 -14.19 -12.16
CA LEU A 181 -1.85 -13.35 -11.25
C LEU A 181 -3.33 -13.77 -11.24
N SER A 182 -3.91 -14.05 -12.42
CA SER A 182 -5.30 -14.50 -12.57
C SER A 182 -5.58 -15.88 -11.94
N ALA A 183 -4.57 -16.71 -11.76
CA ALA A 183 -4.67 -18.03 -11.15
C ALA A 183 -4.52 -18.04 -9.63
N TRP A 184 -4.74 -16.90 -9.00
CA TRP A 184 -4.71 -16.76 -7.53
C TRP A 184 -5.62 -17.79 -6.85
N ASN A 185 -5.11 -18.46 -5.83
CA ASN A 185 -5.92 -19.34 -4.99
C ASN A 185 -6.87 -18.50 -4.10
N LYS A 186 -8.15 -18.41 -4.48
CA LYS A 186 -9.17 -17.57 -3.81
C LYS A 186 -9.51 -18.02 -2.37
N GLU A 187 -9.04 -19.19 -1.96
CA GLU A 187 -9.22 -19.67 -0.59
C GLU A 187 -8.08 -19.26 0.34
N ARG A 188 -7.07 -18.52 -0.17
CA ARG A 188 -5.86 -18.22 0.59
C ARG A 188 -5.39 -16.79 0.42
N TYR A 189 -4.92 -16.20 1.51
CA TYR A 189 -4.11 -14.98 1.47
C TYR A 189 -2.67 -15.30 1.06
N GLY A 190 -2.02 -14.36 0.37
CA GLY A 190 -0.58 -14.33 0.22
C GLY A 190 0.04 -13.40 1.26
N PHE A 191 1.20 -13.77 1.80
CA PHE A 191 1.97 -12.87 2.66
C PHE A 191 3.15 -12.23 1.90
N LEU A 192 3.89 -11.35 2.53
CA LEU A 192 5.00 -10.62 1.93
C LEU A 192 6.35 -11.25 2.28
N PRO A 193 7.39 -11.07 1.42
CA PRO A 193 7.35 -10.40 0.13
C PRO A 193 6.70 -11.26 -0.97
N LEU A 194 6.01 -10.63 -1.93
CA LEU A 194 5.48 -11.27 -3.13
C LEU A 194 6.23 -10.73 -4.34
N MET A 195 6.63 -11.58 -5.27
CA MET A 195 7.40 -11.19 -6.45
C MET A 195 6.62 -11.50 -7.73
N VAL A 196 6.60 -10.56 -8.67
CA VAL A 196 6.01 -10.69 -10.01
C VAL A 196 7.10 -10.61 -11.07
N ASP A 197 7.07 -11.54 -12.01
CA ASP A 197 7.97 -11.58 -13.18
C ASP A 197 7.44 -10.64 -14.27
N ALA A 198 8.00 -9.45 -14.36
CA ALA A 198 7.67 -8.47 -15.38
C ALA A 198 8.48 -8.71 -16.69
N PRO A 199 8.07 -8.10 -17.82
CA PRO A 199 8.78 -8.25 -19.09
C PRO A 199 10.26 -7.89 -19.01
N LYS A 200 11.05 -8.42 -19.96
CA LYS A 200 12.51 -8.22 -20.11
C LYS A 200 13.33 -8.78 -18.93
N GLY A 201 12.78 -9.76 -18.19
CA GLY A 201 13.46 -10.39 -17.05
C GLY A 201 13.43 -9.57 -15.76
N ARG A 202 12.68 -8.47 -15.74
CA ARG A 202 12.54 -7.62 -14.55
C ARG A 202 11.74 -8.32 -13.46
N LYS A 203 12.03 -7.96 -12.21
CA LYS A 203 11.32 -8.42 -11.03
C LYS A 203 10.66 -7.23 -10.34
N VAL A 204 9.40 -7.39 -10.00
CA VAL A 204 8.65 -6.43 -9.18
C VAL A 204 8.30 -7.10 -7.86
N VAL A 205 8.80 -6.57 -6.74
CA VAL A 205 8.54 -7.14 -5.41
C VAL A 205 7.70 -6.18 -4.58
N ILE A 206 6.58 -6.67 -4.10
CA ILE A 206 5.72 -5.97 -3.15
C ILE A 206 6.14 -6.38 -1.75
N THR A 207 6.41 -5.40 -0.89
CA THR A 207 6.74 -5.60 0.53
C THR A 207 6.39 -4.34 1.35
N GLU A 208 6.79 -4.32 2.61
CA GLU A 208 6.56 -3.21 3.53
C GLU A 208 7.78 -2.97 4.43
N ALA A 209 7.86 -1.79 5.04
CA ALA A 209 8.88 -1.45 6.02
C ALA A 209 8.32 -0.52 7.09
N ASP A 210 9.07 -0.37 8.19
CA ASP A 210 8.70 0.47 9.33
C ASP A 210 7.34 0.05 9.94
N LEU A 211 7.18 -1.26 10.11
CA LEU A 211 5.96 -1.89 10.61
C LEU A 211 5.92 -1.77 12.15
N MET A 212 5.49 -0.61 12.64
CA MET A 212 5.36 -0.29 14.05
C MET A 212 3.89 -0.05 14.39
N ASP A 213 3.36 -0.77 15.41
CA ASP A 213 1.98 -0.62 15.92
C ASP A 213 0.89 -0.72 14.85
N TYR A 214 1.13 -1.52 13.81
CA TYR A 214 0.22 -1.73 12.68
C TYR A 214 0.26 -3.19 12.23
N PRO A 215 -0.85 -3.78 11.77
CA PRO A 215 -0.84 -5.16 11.27
C PRO A 215 -0.05 -5.28 9.96
N GLY A 216 0.65 -6.39 9.80
CA GLY A 216 1.31 -6.75 8.54
C GLY A 216 0.30 -6.91 7.40
N MET A 217 0.72 -6.52 6.20
CA MET A 217 -0.11 -6.58 5.00
C MET A 217 -0.14 -7.99 4.41
N TYR A 218 -1.33 -8.52 4.19
CA TYR A 218 -1.59 -9.64 3.30
C TYR A 218 -2.04 -9.14 1.94
N LEU A 219 -1.84 -9.94 0.91
CA LEU A 219 -2.35 -9.68 -0.43
C LEU A 219 -3.41 -10.71 -0.81
N TYR A 220 -4.35 -10.28 -1.65
CA TYR A 220 -5.43 -11.12 -2.15
C TYR A 220 -5.85 -10.69 -3.56
N ASN A 221 -6.27 -11.66 -4.37
CA ASN A 221 -6.89 -11.43 -5.67
C ASN A 221 -8.21 -12.21 -5.75
N GLY A 222 -9.28 -11.58 -5.28
CA GLY A 222 -10.62 -12.17 -5.29
C GLY A 222 -11.27 -12.21 -6.67
N ASN A 223 -10.89 -11.30 -7.57
CA ASN A 223 -11.49 -11.17 -8.89
C ASN A 223 -10.90 -12.17 -9.89
N GLY A 224 -9.64 -12.58 -9.73
CA GLY A 224 -8.90 -13.40 -10.68
C GLY A 224 -8.50 -12.60 -11.93
N ASP A 225 -8.17 -11.33 -11.72
CA ASP A 225 -7.60 -10.40 -12.70
C ASP A 225 -6.11 -10.14 -12.40
N SER A 226 -5.55 -9.07 -12.93
CA SER A 226 -4.16 -8.68 -12.68
C SER A 226 -4.01 -7.69 -11.52
N VAL A 227 -4.96 -7.63 -10.58
CA VAL A 227 -4.96 -6.68 -9.45
C VAL A 227 -4.81 -7.43 -8.13
N LEU A 228 -3.80 -7.04 -7.36
CA LEU A 228 -3.62 -7.48 -5.98
C LEU A 228 -4.11 -6.38 -5.02
N GLU A 229 -4.84 -6.79 -3.97
CA GLU A 229 -5.36 -5.89 -2.94
C GLU A 229 -4.82 -6.25 -1.56
N SER A 230 -4.64 -5.23 -0.72
CA SER A 230 -4.23 -5.40 0.66
C SER A 230 -5.36 -5.89 1.56
N HIS A 231 -5.02 -6.78 2.48
CA HIS A 231 -5.86 -7.20 3.60
C HIS A 231 -5.08 -7.14 4.90
N PHE A 232 -5.77 -6.88 6.01
CA PHE A 232 -5.15 -6.69 7.32
C PHE A 232 -5.95 -7.38 8.41
N ALA A 233 -5.24 -7.98 9.36
CA ALA A 233 -5.87 -8.55 10.53
C ALA A 233 -6.51 -7.47 11.41
N ALA A 234 -7.75 -7.68 11.82
CA ALA A 234 -8.41 -6.79 12.77
C ALA A 234 -7.71 -6.85 14.15
N TYR A 235 -7.73 -5.73 14.89
CA TYR A 235 -7.04 -5.57 16.17
C TYR A 235 -7.49 -6.62 17.20
N PRO A 236 -6.57 -7.29 17.91
CA PRO A 236 -6.94 -8.25 18.94
C PRO A 236 -7.72 -7.60 20.08
N LYS A 237 -8.86 -8.19 20.47
CA LYS A 237 -9.68 -7.75 21.60
C LYS A 237 -9.46 -8.60 22.84
N THR A 238 -9.64 -9.92 22.71
CA THR A 238 -9.37 -10.86 23.79
C THR A 238 -8.34 -11.87 23.34
N LEU A 239 -7.38 -12.14 24.23
CA LEU A 239 -6.28 -13.05 24.03
C LEU A 239 -6.35 -14.18 25.07
N GLU A 240 -5.95 -15.37 24.68
CA GLU A 240 -5.82 -16.53 25.56
C GLU A 240 -4.45 -17.19 25.31
N GLN A 241 -3.72 -17.46 26.38
CA GLN A 241 -2.48 -18.20 26.25
C GLN A 241 -2.78 -19.66 25.92
N GLY A 242 -2.07 -20.22 24.94
CA GLY A 242 -2.31 -21.59 24.46
C GLY A 242 -1.36 -21.99 23.35
N GLY A 243 -1.84 -22.82 22.43
CA GLY A 243 -1.09 -23.28 21.28
C GLY A 243 0.01 -24.27 21.62
N HIS A 244 1.04 -24.35 20.75
CA HIS A 244 2.14 -25.28 20.91
C HIS A 244 2.94 -24.96 22.18
N ASN A 245 3.07 -25.94 23.09
CA ASN A 245 3.73 -25.79 24.39
C ASN A 245 3.23 -24.61 25.23
N ASN A 246 2.00 -24.13 25.00
CA ASN A 246 1.42 -22.99 25.71
C ASN A 246 2.23 -21.68 25.54
N LEU A 247 2.87 -21.49 24.39
CA LEU A 247 3.73 -20.34 24.10
C LEU A 247 3.08 -19.30 23.20
N GLU A 248 1.85 -19.55 22.72
CA GLU A 248 1.14 -18.67 21.81
C GLU A 248 0.08 -17.84 22.55
N MET A 249 -0.12 -16.59 22.09
CA MET A 249 -1.26 -15.76 22.47
C MET A 249 -2.33 -15.86 21.37
N ILE A 250 -3.32 -16.72 21.63
CA ILE A 250 -4.41 -16.98 20.66
C ILE A 250 -5.42 -15.82 20.70
N VAL A 251 -5.67 -15.21 19.56
CA VAL A 251 -6.70 -14.17 19.41
C VAL A 251 -8.08 -14.83 19.40
N LYS A 252 -8.88 -14.63 20.44
CA LYS A 252 -10.24 -15.20 20.56
C LYS A 252 -11.30 -14.31 19.93
N THR A 253 -11.18 -13.00 20.11
CA THR A 253 -12.09 -12.01 19.51
C THR A 253 -11.29 -10.82 19.02
N ARG A 254 -11.85 -10.10 18.04
CA ARG A 254 -11.23 -8.92 17.40
C ARG A 254 -12.11 -7.70 17.52
N GLU A 255 -11.50 -6.53 17.46
CA GLU A 255 -12.17 -5.24 17.35
C GLU A 255 -12.61 -4.95 15.90
N PRO A 256 -13.55 -4.03 15.65
CA PRO A 256 -13.96 -3.65 14.30
C PRO A 256 -13.01 -2.62 13.65
N TYR A 257 -11.72 -2.65 13.99
CA TYR A 257 -10.67 -1.80 13.43
C TYR A 257 -9.34 -2.57 13.41
N ILE A 258 -8.40 -2.11 12.60
CA ILE A 258 -7.10 -2.76 12.44
C ILE A 258 -5.99 -2.12 13.27
N ALA A 259 -6.09 -0.82 13.59
CA ALA A 259 -5.12 -0.09 14.42
C ALA A 259 -5.77 1.07 15.16
N LYS A 260 -5.15 1.53 16.27
CA LYS A 260 -5.58 2.69 17.06
C LYS A 260 -4.39 3.56 17.42
N TYR A 261 -4.62 4.87 17.46
CA TYR A 261 -3.61 5.87 17.77
C TYR A 261 -4.20 6.97 18.65
N GLU A 262 -3.39 7.56 19.54
CA GLU A 262 -3.81 8.66 20.41
C GLU A 262 -3.83 10.01 19.67
N ALA A 263 -2.90 10.22 18.76
CA ALA A 263 -2.80 11.41 17.90
C ALA A 263 -1.89 11.09 16.71
N ASP A 264 -1.49 12.06 15.94
CA ASP A 264 -0.57 11.98 14.80
C ASP A 264 0.16 10.63 14.63
N ALA A 265 0.10 10.04 13.48
CA ALA A 265 0.74 8.75 13.23
C ALA A 265 1.43 8.74 11.87
N SER A 266 2.57 8.06 11.81
CA SER A 266 3.19 7.64 10.55
C SER A 266 2.91 6.17 10.35
N PHE A 267 2.34 5.81 9.19
CA PHE A 267 1.98 4.43 8.87
C PHE A 267 3.14 3.71 8.18
N PRO A 268 3.15 2.38 8.12
CA PRO A 268 4.19 1.64 7.42
C PRO A 268 4.35 2.06 5.95
N TRP A 269 5.56 1.90 5.43
CA TRP A 269 5.82 2.06 4.02
C TRP A 269 5.28 0.87 3.22
N ARG A 270 4.57 1.16 2.13
CA ARG A 270 4.23 0.20 1.09
C ARG A 270 5.29 0.33 0.01
N ILE A 271 5.98 -0.76 -0.29
CA ILE A 271 7.16 -0.78 -1.15
C ILE A 271 6.87 -1.58 -2.41
N VAL A 272 7.25 -1.03 -3.54
CA VAL A 272 7.33 -1.72 -4.82
C VAL A 272 8.77 -1.62 -5.31
N SER A 273 9.55 -2.67 -5.05
CA SER A 273 10.93 -2.77 -5.56
C SER A 273 10.93 -3.24 -7.01
N VAL A 274 11.82 -2.69 -7.81
CA VAL A 274 12.02 -3.07 -9.21
C VAL A 274 13.48 -3.42 -9.41
N SER A 275 13.78 -4.51 -10.12
CA SER A 275 15.12 -4.87 -10.54
C SER A 275 15.14 -5.36 -11.97
N GLU A 276 16.26 -5.17 -12.65
CA GLU A 276 16.46 -5.62 -14.04
C GLU A 276 16.74 -7.13 -14.13
N ASN A 277 17.11 -7.75 -12.99
CA ASN A 277 17.44 -9.18 -12.92
C ASN A 277 17.47 -9.67 -11.46
N ASP A 278 17.63 -10.99 -11.28
CA ASP A 278 17.61 -11.66 -9.97
C ASP A 278 18.77 -11.21 -9.05
N VAL A 279 19.94 -10.89 -9.61
CA VAL A 279 21.10 -10.46 -8.82
C VAL A 279 20.84 -9.10 -8.17
N GLN A 280 20.29 -8.16 -8.92
CA GLN A 280 19.91 -6.86 -8.38
C GLN A 280 18.80 -7.00 -7.33
N MET A 281 17.85 -7.92 -7.50
CA MET A 281 16.81 -8.16 -6.52
C MET A 281 17.39 -8.65 -5.19
N ALA A 282 18.35 -9.58 -5.23
CA ALA A 282 19.03 -10.09 -4.03
C ALA A 282 19.84 -9.00 -3.30
N ASP A 283 20.33 -7.99 -4.02
CA ASP A 283 21.11 -6.87 -3.46
C ASP A 283 20.26 -5.64 -3.09
N ASN A 284 18.93 -5.69 -3.23
CA ASN A 284 18.03 -4.59 -2.91
C ASN A 284 18.05 -4.23 -1.42
N ASP A 285 18.13 -2.94 -1.10
CA ASP A 285 18.24 -2.41 0.27
C ASP A 285 17.05 -1.51 0.67
N MET A 286 15.96 -1.46 -0.11
CA MET A 286 14.87 -0.52 0.12
C MET A 286 14.22 -0.66 1.49
N VAL A 287 14.03 -1.89 1.99
CA VAL A 287 13.46 -2.12 3.33
C VAL A 287 14.36 -1.52 4.40
N TYR A 288 15.68 -1.71 4.30
CA TYR A 288 16.64 -1.16 5.26
C TYR A 288 16.65 0.37 5.28
N ARG A 289 16.56 1.02 4.11
CA ARG A 289 16.54 2.50 3.99
C ARG A 289 15.27 3.13 4.55
N LEU A 290 14.15 2.42 4.49
CA LEU A 290 12.82 2.92 4.84
C LEU A 290 12.40 2.59 6.27
N ALA A 291 13.00 1.56 6.88
CA ALA A 291 12.77 1.21 8.27
C ALA A 291 13.47 2.22 9.19
N ALA A 292 12.81 2.58 10.30
CA ALA A 292 13.48 3.32 11.37
C ALA A 292 14.61 2.46 11.96
N PRO A 293 15.77 3.03 12.34
CA PRO A 293 16.78 2.30 13.09
C PRO A 293 16.18 1.72 14.37
N ALA A 294 16.59 0.50 14.72
CA ALA A 294 16.29 -0.04 16.05
C ALA A 294 17.09 0.74 17.10
N ASP A 295 16.46 1.12 18.20
CA ASP A 295 17.07 1.77 19.35
C ASP A 295 18.00 0.81 20.10
#